data_1adae10a70d6b9532fb659743cbd9059
#
_entry.id   1adae10a70d6b9532fb659743cbd9059
#
_cell.length_a   1.000
_cell.length_b   1.000
_cell.length_c   1.000
_cell.angle_alpha   90.00
_cell.angle_beta   90.00
_cell.angle_gamma   90.00
#
_symmetry.space_group_name_H-M   'P 1'
#
loop_
_entity.id
_entity.type
_entity.pdbx_description
1 polymer ?
#
loop_
_entity_poly.entity_id
_entity_poly.type
_entity_poly.pdbx_seq_one_letter_code
_entity_poly.pdbx_strand_id
1 'polypeptide(L)'
;MAAIPLNEDWVDGPNREQLRISTRSTNGGFLKPAMSIWHRTLDSEPMKIGVSGENIVFTTVTGVYMIDSDANEIWRGMLPRWPDISSLFAFDQIVGIVEFPGGLSIWSRAGGVSVIDPSNGMEIFSRSIQFGDKVSGVSYSNEGGWFVMLHEGSIAVMDKIEGDFSPYKTGSPVLDVQFIDGSWRWTGWRHDGSLTGQVVEIFERDSVGVSIINGSVLTNDGSWSEWGATRQT
;
A
#
# COMPACT_ATOMS: atom_id res chain seq x y z
N MET A 1 -8.25 5.23 -14.01
CA MET A 1 -8.78 4.41 -12.90
C MET A 1 -10.15 3.91 -13.29
N ALA A 2 -10.52 2.69 -12.90
CA ALA A 2 -11.83 2.14 -13.15
C ALA A 2 -12.23 1.19 -12.00
N ALA A 3 -13.52 1.09 -11.70
CA ALA A 3 -14.07 0.04 -10.86
C ALA A 3 -14.65 -1.06 -11.74
N ILE A 4 -14.36 -2.30 -11.39
CA ILE A 4 -14.84 -3.51 -12.08
C ILE A 4 -15.48 -4.43 -11.05
N PRO A 5 -16.60 -5.12 -11.38
CA PRO A 5 -17.21 -6.07 -10.47
C PRO A 5 -16.29 -7.28 -10.25
N LEU A 6 -16.24 -7.79 -9.03
CA LEU A 6 -15.41 -8.96 -8.69
C LEU A 6 -16.22 -10.27 -8.72
N ASN A 7 -17.53 -10.18 -8.75
CA ASN A 7 -18.48 -11.29 -8.65
C ASN A 7 -19.15 -11.67 -9.99
N GLU A 8 -18.69 -11.13 -11.08
CA GLU A 8 -19.17 -11.42 -12.42
C GLU A 8 -18.09 -12.16 -13.22
N ASP A 9 -18.50 -12.99 -14.16
CA ASP A 9 -17.57 -13.64 -15.08
C ASP A 9 -16.88 -12.58 -15.94
N TRP A 10 -15.56 -12.65 -16.00
CA TRP A 10 -14.77 -11.72 -16.80
C TRP A 10 -14.99 -11.98 -18.28
N VAL A 11 -15.37 -10.93 -19.00
CA VAL A 11 -15.37 -10.97 -20.47
C VAL A 11 -13.96 -10.65 -20.95
N ASP A 12 -13.45 -11.47 -21.86
CA ASP A 12 -12.16 -11.20 -22.50
C ASP A 12 -12.16 -9.79 -23.11
N GLY A 13 -11.24 -8.96 -22.61
CA GLY A 13 -11.03 -7.63 -23.15
C GLY A 13 -10.42 -7.66 -24.55
N PRO A 14 -10.28 -6.51 -25.19
CA PRO A 14 -9.62 -6.43 -26.48
C PRO A 14 -8.18 -6.95 -26.37
N ASN A 15 -7.75 -7.72 -27.36
CA ASN A 15 -6.38 -8.22 -27.40
C ASN A 15 -5.38 -7.06 -27.60
N ARG A 16 -4.08 -7.36 -27.39
CA ARG A 16 -3.00 -6.35 -27.45
C ARG A 16 -2.97 -5.57 -28.77
N GLU A 17 -3.35 -6.20 -29.88
CA GLU A 17 -3.36 -5.56 -31.20
C GLU A 17 -4.56 -4.64 -31.39
N GLN A 18 -5.74 -5.07 -30.93
CA GLN A 18 -6.93 -4.22 -30.87
C GLN A 18 -6.71 -3.00 -29.99
N LEU A 19 -6.03 -3.15 -28.84
CA LEU A 19 -5.63 -2.05 -27.97
C LEU A 19 -4.70 -1.05 -28.71
N ARG A 20 -3.70 -1.56 -29.45
CA ARG A 20 -2.77 -0.70 -30.24
C ARG A 20 -3.51 0.05 -31.36
N ILE A 21 -4.44 -0.60 -32.04
CA ILE A 21 -5.23 0.02 -33.12
C ILE A 21 -6.14 1.11 -32.53
N SER A 22 -6.86 0.81 -31.45
CA SER A 22 -7.77 1.78 -30.81
C SER A 22 -7.00 2.99 -30.26
N THR A 23 -5.82 2.80 -29.66
CA THR A 23 -4.97 3.88 -29.16
C THR A 23 -4.44 4.77 -30.29
N ARG A 24 -4.23 4.22 -31.50
CA ARG A 24 -3.79 4.98 -32.67
C ARG A 24 -4.92 5.68 -33.41
N SER A 25 -6.12 5.10 -33.38
CA SER A 25 -7.29 5.63 -34.11
C SER A 25 -8.11 6.65 -33.35
N THR A 26 -8.05 6.63 -32.04
CA THR A 26 -8.71 7.64 -31.19
C THR A 26 -7.71 8.74 -30.84
N ASN A 27 -7.94 9.96 -31.29
CA ASN A 27 -7.19 11.16 -30.92
C ASN A 27 -7.16 11.34 -29.38
N GLY A 28 -6.41 10.52 -28.67
CA GLY A 28 -6.28 10.54 -27.21
C GLY A 28 -7.46 9.93 -26.42
N GLY A 29 -8.32 9.13 -27.05
CA GLY A 29 -9.40 8.43 -26.36
C GLY A 29 -8.84 7.35 -25.41
N PHE A 30 -9.19 7.45 -24.13
CA PHE A 30 -8.77 6.49 -23.12
C PHE A 30 -9.53 5.17 -23.27
N LEU A 31 -8.83 4.06 -23.12
CA LEU A 31 -9.44 2.74 -23.14
C LEU A 31 -10.27 2.55 -21.88
N LYS A 32 -11.57 2.37 -22.09
CA LYS A 32 -12.48 1.97 -21.02
C LYS A 32 -12.38 0.45 -20.85
N PRO A 33 -12.06 -0.07 -19.65
CA PRO A 33 -12.13 -1.51 -19.40
C PRO A 33 -13.56 -2.03 -19.66
N ALA A 34 -13.68 -3.17 -20.33
CA ALA A 34 -14.96 -3.85 -20.46
C ALA A 34 -15.54 -4.10 -19.05
N MET A 35 -16.86 -4.06 -18.91
CA MET A 35 -17.59 -4.29 -17.66
C MET A 35 -17.25 -3.29 -16.52
N SER A 36 -16.58 -2.16 -16.79
CA SER A 36 -16.35 -1.18 -15.73
C SER A 36 -17.67 -0.57 -15.26
N ILE A 37 -17.89 -0.59 -13.94
CA ILE A 37 -18.99 0.09 -13.27
C ILE A 37 -18.85 1.59 -13.55
N TRP A 38 -17.65 2.11 -13.35
CA TRP A 38 -17.26 3.46 -13.75
C TRP A 38 -15.78 3.50 -14.17
N HIS A 39 -15.41 4.55 -14.87
CA HIS A 39 -14.01 4.88 -15.15
C HIS A 39 -13.78 6.38 -15.03
N ARG A 40 -12.60 6.74 -14.55
CA ARG A 40 -12.17 8.13 -14.41
C ARG A 40 -10.77 8.30 -15.01
N THR A 41 -10.61 9.32 -15.82
CA THR A 41 -9.30 9.76 -16.28
C THR A 41 -8.64 10.55 -15.15
N LEU A 42 -7.40 10.23 -14.83
CA LEU A 42 -6.61 10.99 -13.88
C LEU A 42 -5.81 12.07 -14.62
N ASP A 43 -5.51 13.15 -13.93
CA ASP A 43 -4.67 14.24 -14.44
C ASP A 43 -3.18 13.88 -14.51
N SER A 44 -2.77 12.83 -13.78
CA SER A 44 -1.40 12.33 -13.78
C SER A 44 -1.34 10.87 -13.30
N GLU A 45 -0.15 10.28 -13.32
CA GLU A 45 0.09 8.90 -12.90
C GLU A 45 -0.24 8.71 -11.41
N PRO A 46 -1.06 7.70 -11.05
CA PRO A 46 -1.31 7.38 -9.66
C PRO A 46 -0.09 6.73 -9.01
N MET A 47 0.23 7.15 -7.78
CA MET A 47 1.34 6.58 -7.01
C MET A 47 0.87 5.51 -6.04
N LYS A 48 -0.18 5.79 -5.28
CA LYS A 48 -0.71 4.88 -4.26
C LYS A 48 -2.22 5.05 -4.13
N ILE A 49 -2.88 3.95 -3.75
CA ILE A 49 -4.30 3.91 -3.42
C ILE A 49 -4.47 3.41 -1.98
N GLY A 50 -5.47 3.90 -1.29
CA GLY A 50 -5.91 3.49 0.04
C GLY A 50 -7.43 3.61 0.15
N VAL A 51 -7.95 3.25 1.31
CA VAL A 51 -9.38 3.32 1.64
C VAL A 51 -9.54 4.14 2.92
N SER A 52 -10.61 4.92 3.01
CA SER A 52 -11.03 5.63 4.21
C SER A 52 -12.55 5.50 4.35
N GLY A 53 -13.00 4.68 5.31
CA GLY A 53 -14.38 4.23 5.39
C GLY A 53 -14.80 3.52 4.09
N GLU A 54 -15.85 4.03 3.44
CA GLU A 54 -16.33 3.53 2.14
C GLU A 54 -15.71 4.27 0.93
N ASN A 55 -14.82 5.22 1.18
CA ASN A 55 -14.24 6.07 0.15
C ASN A 55 -12.87 5.58 -0.30
N ILE A 56 -12.51 5.93 -1.52
CA ILE A 56 -11.21 5.62 -2.12
C ILE A 56 -10.33 6.87 -2.04
N VAL A 57 -9.14 6.71 -1.48
CA VAL A 57 -8.11 7.75 -1.46
C VAL A 57 -6.98 7.33 -2.37
N PHE A 58 -6.51 8.26 -3.19
CA PHE A 58 -5.33 8.01 -4.02
C PHE A 58 -4.47 9.26 -4.15
N THR A 59 -3.20 9.03 -4.43
CA THR A 59 -2.24 10.10 -4.70
C THR A 59 -1.76 10.03 -6.15
N THR A 60 -1.51 11.20 -6.70
CA THR A 60 -0.81 11.37 -7.97
C THR A 60 0.37 12.32 -7.73
N VAL A 61 1.15 12.61 -8.75
CA VAL A 61 2.22 13.63 -8.65
C VAL A 61 1.69 15.05 -8.42
N THR A 62 0.40 15.28 -8.64
CA THR A 62 -0.22 16.61 -8.52
C THR A 62 -0.97 16.81 -7.21
N GLY A 63 -1.35 15.72 -6.50
CA GLY A 63 -2.09 15.88 -5.25
C GLY A 63 -2.60 14.57 -4.64
N VAL A 64 -3.41 14.76 -3.61
CA VAL A 64 -4.18 13.71 -2.93
C VAL A 64 -5.65 13.92 -3.23
N TYR A 65 -6.37 12.85 -3.47
CA TYR A 65 -7.76 12.87 -3.87
C TYR A 65 -8.56 11.86 -3.07
N MET A 66 -9.76 12.24 -2.66
CA MET A 66 -10.76 11.31 -2.14
C MET A 66 -11.97 11.33 -3.06
N ILE A 67 -12.43 10.14 -3.39
CA ILE A 67 -13.65 9.91 -4.19
C ILE A 67 -14.54 8.90 -3.47
N ASP A 68 -15.86 9.00 -3.71
CA ASP A 68 -16.81 8.00 -3.28
C ASP A 68 -16.81 6.74 -4.17
N SER A 69 -17.67 5.78 -3.86
CA SER A 69 -17.83 4.53 -4.62
C SER A 69 -18.30 4.75 -6.07
N ASP A 70 -18.90 5.90 -6.38
CA ASP A 70 -19.39 6.29 -7.71
C ASP A 70 -18.40 7.17 -8.49
N ALA A 71 -17.18 7.32 -7.96
CA ALA A 71 -16.10 8.17 -8.47
C ALA A 71 -16.39 9.69 -8.42
N ASN A 72 -17.34 10.15 -7.63
CA ASN A 72 -17.50 11.57 -7.38
C ASN A 72 -16.39 12.06 -6.46
N GLU A 73 -15.81 13.21 -6.78
CA GLU A 73 -14.77 13.82 -5.96
C GLU A 73 -15.38 14.39 -4.67
N ILE A 74 -14.91 13.93 -3.52
CA ILE A 74 -15.29 14.44 -2.20
C ILE A 74 -14.42 15.65 -1.89
N TRP A 75 -13.10 15.49 -1.99
CA TRP A 75 -12.12 16.56 -1.86
C TRP A 75 -10.83 16.25 -2.61
N ARG A 76 -10.02 17.29 -2.81
CA ARG A 76 -8.64 17.20 -3.25
C ARG A 76 -7.75 18.10 -2.41
N GLY A 77 -6.51 17.65 -2.16
CA GLY A 77 -5.49 18.37 -1.43
C GLY A 77 -4.15 18.39 -2.18
N MET A 78 -3.24 19.19 -1.71
CA MET A 78 -1.86 19.17 -2.21
C MET A 78 -1.16 17.88 -1.75
N LEU A 79 -0.21 17.40 -2.55
CA LEU A 79 0.67 16.31 -2.12
C LEU A 79 1.51 16.81 -0.94
N PRO A 80 1.58 16.05 0.18
CA PRO A 80 2.42 16.39 1.32
C PRO A 80 3.87 16.60 0.90
N ARG A 81 4.54 17.52 1.59
CA ARG A 81 5.96 17.80 1.41
C ARG A 81 6.67 17.87 2.76
N TRP A 82 7.82 17.27 2.81
CA TRP A 82 8.65 17.23 4.03
C TRP A 82 9.94 18.01 3.76
N PRO A 83 10.20 19.13 4.48
CA PRO A 83 11.34 20.01 4.22
C PRO A 83 12.70 19.31 4.31
N ASP A 84 12.80 18.31 5.19
CA ASP A 84 14.04 17.54 5.43
C ASP A 84 14.26 16.42 4.42
N ILE A 85 13.28 16.18 3.54
CA ILE A 85 13.37 15.17 2.49
C ILE A 85 13.62 15.90 1.18
N SER A 86 14.78 15.65 0.59
CA SER A 86 15.11 16.21 -0.72
C SER A 86 14.12 15.72 -1.76
N SER A 87 13.45 16.67 -2.43
CA SER A 87 12.41 16.43 -3.44
C SER A 87 12.94 15.87 -4.76
N LEU A 88 13.95 15.02 -4.73
CA LEU A 88 14.33 14.22 -5.88
C LEU A 88 13.21 13.20 -6.11
N PHE A 89 12.40 13.43 -7.10
CA PHE A 89 11.19 12.70 -7.50
C PHE A 89 11.28 11.15 -7.39
N ALA A 90 12.46 10.59 -7.58
CA ALA A 90 12.72 9.15 -7.43
C ALA A 90 12.76 8.67 -5.97
N PHE A 91 12.93 9.55 -4.99
CA PHE A 91 13.09 9.18 -3.58
C PHE A 91 11.87 9.49 -2.73
N ASP A 92 10.98 10.37 -3.19
CA ASP A 92 9.82 10.83 -2.43
C ASP A 92 8.49 10.26 -2.96
N GLN A 93 8.52 9.06 -3.46
CA GLN A 93 7.32 8.35 -3.87
C GLN A 93 6.44 8.02 -2.67
N ILE A 94 5.14 8.27 -2.78
CA ILE A 94 4.17 7.81 -1.78
C ILE A 94 4.05 6.30 -1.86
N VAL A 95 4.26 5.63 -0.72
CA VAL A 95 4.29 4.18 -0.60
C VAL A 95 3.19 3.62 0.31
N GLY A 96 2.55 4.47 1.12
CA GLY A 96 1.47 4.08 2.02
C GLY A 96 0.39 5.16 2.12
N ILE A 97 -0.86 4.73 2.15
CA ILE A 97 -2.04 5.51 2.55
C ILE A 97 -2.80 4.59 3.49
N VAL A 98 -2.90 4.96 4.76
CA VAL A 98 -3.47 4.10 5.80
C VAL A 98 -4.38 4.92 6.72
N GLU A 99 -5.63 4.47 6.85
CA GLU A 99 -6.58 5.04 7.83
C GLU A 99 -6.30 4.50 9.23
N PHE A 100 -6.40 5.36 10.23
CA PHE A 100 -6.27 5.02 11.64
C PHE A 100 -7.12 6.00 12.48
N PRO A 101 -7.31 5.80 13.79
CA PRO A 101 -8.16 6.67 14.61
C PRO A 101 -7.77 8.15 14.63
N GLY A 102 -6.52 8.49 14.31
CA GLY A 102 -6.04 9.88 14.23
C GLY A 102 -6.26 10.56 12.88
N GLY A 103 -6.78 9.86 11.88
CA GLY A 103 -7.00 10.38 10.53
C GLY A 103 -6.50 9.45 9.43
N LEU A 104 -6.10 10.03 8.33
CA LEU A 104 -5.54 9.32 7.18
C LEU A 104 -4.05 9.64 7.04
N SER A 105 -3.19 8.66 7.20
CA SER A 105 -1.75 8.83 7.08
C SER A 105 -1.27 8.60 5.64
N ILE A 106 -0.37 9.47 5.19
CA ILE A 106 0.30 9.38 3.88
C ILE A 106 1.79 9.25 4.13
N TRP A 107 2.39 8.21 3.58
CA TRP A 107 3.78 7.84 3.82
C TRP A 107 4.61 7.92 2.57
N SER A 108 5.77 8.57 2.67
CA SER A 108 6.76 8.60 1.60
C SER A 108 7.81 7.51 1.77
N ARG A 109 8.42 7.15 0.66
CA ARG A 109 9.53 6.20 0.61
C ARG A 109 10.75 6.63 1.44
N ALA A 110 10.95 7.93 1.60
CA ALA A 110 12.05 8.50 2.37
C ALA A 110 11.75 8.66 3.88
N GLY A 111 10.59 8.17 4.35
CA GLY A 111 10.20 8.24 5.76
C GLY A 111 9.43 9.49 6.15
N GLY A 112 8.99 10.30 5.19
CA GLY A 112 8.02 11.36 5.46
C GLY A 112 6.65 10.78 5.78
N VAL A 113 5.98 11.33 6.78
CA VAL A 113 4.60 10.99 7.12
C VAL A 113 3.80 12.24 7.36
N SER A 114 2.62 12.32 6.74
CA SER A 114 1.61 13.36 7.00
C SER A 114 0.29 12.69 7.36
N VAL A 115 -0.37 13.23 8.36
CA VAL A 115 -1.74 12.86 8.75
C VAL A 115 -2.67 13.94 8.26
N ILE A 116 -3.70 13.55 7.55
CA ILE A 116 -4.73 14.45 7.03
C ILE A 116 -6.10 14.11 7.60
N ASP A 117 -6.94 15.14 7.73
CA ASP A 117 -8.34 14.98 8.11
C ASP A 117 -9.10 14.34 6.93
N PRO A 118 -9.68 13.14 7.09
CA PRO A 118 -10.39 12.46 6.01
C PRO A 118 -11.66 13.18 5.55
N SER A 119 -12.19 14.12 6.34
CA SER A 119 -13.39 14.87 5.97
C SER A 119 -13.15 15.99 4.95
N ASN A 120 -11.92 16.55 4.92
CA ASN A 120 -11.64 17.75 4.13
C ASN A 120 -10.25 17.76 3.46
N GLY A 121 -9.39 16.77 3.73
CA GLY A 121 -8.04 16.67 3.17
C GLY A 121 -7.00 17.62 3.74
N MET A 122 -7.31 18.32 4.86
CA MET A 122 -6.36 19.23 5.51
C MET A 122 -5.32 18.47 6.32
N GLU A 123 -4.07 18.89 6.24
CA GLU A 123 -2.99 18.32 7.04
C GLU A 123 -3.17 18.68 8.52
N ILE A 124 -3.17 17.66 9.39
CA ILE A 124 -3.27 17.77 10.85
C ILE A 124 -1.86 17.72 11.46
N PHE A 125 -0.99 16.87 10.91
CA PHE A 125 0.32 16.58 11.45
C PHE A 125 1.28 16.17 10.34
N SER A 126 2.56 16.50 10.47
CA SER A 126 3.59 16.10 9.51
C SER A 126 4.94 15.96 10.20
N ARG A 127 5.71 14.94 9.84
CA ARG A 127 7.10 14.73 10.28
C ARG A 127 7.89 13.87 9.30
N SER A 128 9.22 13.90 9.47
CA SER A 128 10.14 12.96 8.83
C SER A 128 10.72 12.01 9.86
N ILE A 129 10.78 10.72 9.55
CA ILE A 129 11.34 9.67 10.40
C ILE A 129 12.55 9.07 9.68
N GLN A 130 13.70 9.07 10.36
CA GLN A 130 14.95 8.53 9.82
C GLN A 130 15.07 7.05 10.17
N PHE A 131 14.48 6.18 9.35
CA PHE A 131 14.54 4.71 9.56
C PHE A 131 15.91 4.11 9.24
N GLY A 132 16.80 4.84 8.57
CA GLY A 132 18.09 4.33 8.07
C GLY A 132 17.96 3.50 6.79
N ASP A 133 16.75 3.27 6.29
CA ASP A 133 16.44 2.53 5.07
C ASP A 133 15.15 3.10 4.45
N LYS A 134 14.85 2.74 3.21
CA LYS A 134 13.67 3.21 2.47
C LYS A 134 12.42 2.44 2.93
N VAL A 135 11.34 3.19 3.14
CA VAL A 135 10.02 2.60 3.40
C VAL A 135 9.49 1.95 2.11
N SER A 136 9.05 0.72 2.19
CA SER A 136 8.42 -0.04 1.09
C SER A 136 6.90 -0.15 1.26
N GLY A 137 6.41 -0.09 2.49
CA GLY A 137 4.99 -0.13 2.80
C GLY A 137 4.74 0.08 4.29
N VAL A 138 3.48 0.28 4.63
CA VAL A 138 3.05 0.55 6.01
C VAL A 138 1.71 -0.11 6.26
N SER A 139 1.53 -0.62 7.47
CA SER A 139 0.27 -1.14 7.96
C SER A 139 -0.02 -0.61 9.37
N TYR A 140 -1.29 -0.58 9.75
CA TYR A 140 -1.74 -0.16 11.07
C TYR A 140 -2.74 -1.16 11.65
N SER A 141 -2.67 -1.36 12.95
CA SER A 141 -3.66 -2.08 13.74
C SER A 141 -3.93 -1.31 15.02
N ASN A 142 -5.19 -1.28 15.47
CA ASN A 142 -5.57 -0.63 16.73
C ASN A 142 -4.84 -1.22 17.95
N GLU A 143 -4.51 -2.50 17.92
CA GLU A 143 -3.82 -3.20 19.01
C GLU A 143 -2.29 -3.22 18.83
N GLY A 144 -1.82 -3.36 17.60
CA GLY A 144 -0.39 -3.51 17.28
C GLY A 144 0.31 -2.19 16.91
N GLY A 145 -0.42 -1.08 16.79
CA GLY A 145 0.14 0.18 16.33
C GLY A 145 0.55 0.16 14.86
N TRP A 146 1.70 0.71 14.56
CA TRP A 146 2.25 0.86 13.21
C TRP A 146 3.31 -0.19 12.91
N PHE A 147 3.24 -0.78 11.74
CA PHE A 147 4.25 -1.66 11.17
C PHE A 147 4.76 -1.05 9.88
N VAL A 148 6.03 -0.69 9.84
CA VAL A 148 6.70 -0.09 8.68
C VAL A 148 7.62 -1.10 8.06
N MET A 149 7.36 -1.46 6.82
CA MET A 149 8.20 -2.35 6.02
C MET A 149 9.34 -1.54 5.39
N LEU A 150 10.56 -2.04 5.52
CA LEU A 150 11.77 -1.41 5.00
C LEU A 150 12.38 -2.26 3.87
N HIS A 151 13.08 -1.61 2.96
CA HIS A 151 13.47 -2.20 1.69
C HIS A 151 14.55 -3.30 1.82
N GLU A 152 15.49 -3.15 2.79
CA GLU A 152 16.65 -4.03 2.92
C GLU A 152 16.45 -5.19 3.93
N GLY A 153 15.21 -5.63 4.18
CA GLY A 153 14.92 -6.76 5.06
C GLY A 153 14.99 -6.39 6.54
N SER A 154 14.38 -5.29 6.87
CA SER A 154 14.08 -4.87 8.23
C SER A 154 12.67 -4.28 8.31
N ILE A 155 12.19 -4.15 9.52
CA ILE A 155 10.91 -3.52 9.85
C ILE A 155 11.10 -2.55 11.00
N ALA A 156 10.17 -1.62 11.14
CA ALA A 156 10.07 -0.77 12.31
C ALA A 156 8.64 -0.81 12.86
N VAL A 157 8.49 -0.87 14.17
CA VAL A 157 7.18 -0.79 14.82
C VAL A 157 7.10 0.41 15.73
N MET A 158 5.92 1.03 15.81
CA MET A 158 5.64 2.20 16.63
C MET A 158 4.24 2.09 17.22
N ASP A 159 4.07 2.46 18.47
CA ASP A 159 2.74 2.54 19.09
C ASP A 159 1.95 3.74 18.55
N LYS A 160 2.63 4.87 18.36
CA LYS A 160 2.03 6.12 17.89
C LYS A 160 2.86 6.72 16.75
N ILE A 161 2.18 7.38 15.84
CA ILE A 161 2.80 7.99 14.67
C ILE A 161 3.78 9.12 15.04
N GLU A 162 3.60 9.74 16.19
CA GLU A 162 4.46 10.80 16.75
C GLU A 162 5.62 10.24 17.60
N GLY A 163 5.55 8.95 17.95
CA GLY A 163 6.49 8.30 18.88
C GLY A 163 7.78 7.82 18.23
N ASP A 164 8.60 7.20 19.07
CA ASP A 164 9.80 6.51 18.64
C ASP A 164 9.46 5.16 18.00
N PHE A 165 10.39 4.60 17.26
CA PHE A 165 10.25 3.29 16.63
C PHE A 165 11.26 2.28 17.16
N SER A 166 10.87 1.01 17.14
CA SER A 166 11.73 -0.13 17.44
C SER A 166 12.05 -0.87 16.14
N PRO A 167 13.33 -0.93 15.72
CA PRO A 167 13.71 -1.64 14.50
C PRO A 167 13.95 -3.14 14.77
N TYR A 168 13.59 -3.98 13.82
CA TYR A 168 13.85 -5.42 13.83
C TYR A 168 14.37 -5.90 12.47
N LYS A 169 15.24 -6.92 12.49
CA LYS A 169 15.74 -7.55 11.26
C LYS A 169 14.85 -8.71 10.86
N THR A 170 14.48 -8.76 9.59
CA THR A 170 13.71 -9.85 8.99
C THR A 170 14.55 -10.71 8.04
N GLY A 171 15.79 -10.28 7.76
CA GLY A 171 16.72 -10.99 6.88
C GLY A 171 16.45 -10.81 5.38
N SER A 172 15.23 -10.49 5.00
CA SER A 172 14.84 -10.19 3.61
C SER A 172 13.57 -9.33 3.57
N PRO A 173 13.25 -8.68 2.44
CA PRO A 173 12.12 -7.77 2.33
C PRO A 173 10.78 -8.41 2.69
N VAL A 174 9.99 -7.69 3.48
CA VAL A 174 8.58 -7.98 3.77
C VAL A 174 7.74 -7.41 2.65
N LEU A 175 6.78 -8.17 2.15
CA LEU A 175 5.89 -7.77 1.05
C LEU A 175 4.46 -7.49 1.49
N ASP A 176 3.97 -8.21 2.52
CA ASP A 176 2.67 -7.98 3.11
C ASP A 176 2.65 -8.37 4.59
N VAL A 177 1.78 -7.74 5.37
CA VAL A 177 1.70 -7.91 6.82
C VAL A 177 0.27 -7.75 7.32
N GLN A 178 -0.09 -8.53 8.33
CA GLN A 178 -1.34 -8.42 9.07
C GLN A 178 -1.08 -8.55 10.57
N PHE A 179 -1.90 -7.88 11.38
CA PHE A 179 -1.93 -8.09 12.83
C PHE A 179 -3.04 -9.08 13.15
N ILE A 180 -2.65 -10.24 13.71
CA ILE A 180 -3.56 -11.36 13.99
C ILE A 180 -3.18 -11.97 15.35
N ASP A 181 -4.16 -12.18 16.21
CA ASP A 181 -3.99 -12.83 17.52
C ASP A 181 -2.88 -12.21 18.37
N GLY A 182 -2.80 -10.91 18.46
CA GLY A 182 -1.82 -10.19 19.26
C GLY A 182 -0.40 -10.15 18.68
N SER A 183 -0.22 -10.52 17.41
CA SER A 183 1.08 -10.60 16.75
C SER A 183 1.03 -9.97 15.37
N TRP A 184 2.08 -9.28 14.98
CA TRP A 184 2.33 -8.96 13.60
C TRP A 184 2.79 -10.22 12.87
N ARG A 185 2.11 -10.61 11.79
CA ARG A 185 2.48 -11.71 10.90
C ARG A 185 2.72 -11.17 9.51
N TRP A 186 3.83 -11.53 8.89
CA TRP A 186 4.17 -11.08 7.54
C TRP A 186 4.58 -12.22 6.64
N THR A 187 4.56 -11.93 5.35
CA THR A 187 5.16 -12.75 4.29
C THR A 187 6.09 -11.91 3.42
N GLY A 188 7.04 -12.54 2.76
CA GLY A 188 8.01 -11.82 1.96
C GLY A 188 8.86 -12.71 1.05
N TRP A 189 10.07 -12.24 0.80
CA TRP A 189 11.01 -12.92 -0.08
C TRP A 189 11.49 -14.23 0.55
N ARG A 190 10.78 -15.33 0.24
CA ARG A 190 11.05 -16.70 0.70
C ARG A 190 11.04 -16.89 2.22
N HIS A 191 10.27 -16.09 2.91
CA HIS A 191 10.05 -16.28 4.35
C HIS A 191 8.69 -15.74 4.78
N ASP A 192 8.16 -16.34 5.81
CA ASP A 192 7.14 -15.75 6.67
C ASP A 192 7.81 -15.34 7.98
N GLY A 193 7.14 -14.52 8.77
CA GLY A 193 7.64 -14.23 10.10
C GLY A 193 6.58 -13.62 11.00
N SER A 194 6.87 -13.60 12.30
CA SER A 194 6.04 -12.95 13.30
C SER A 194 6.84 -12.07 14.24
N LEU A 195 6.16 -11.08 14.79
CA LEU A 195 6.63 -10.29 15.92
C LEU A 195 5.56 -10.31 17.00
N THR A 196 5.89 -10.96 18.12
CA THR A 196 5.07 -11.01 19.33
C THR A 196 5.81 -10.33 20.47
N GLY A 197 5.30 -9.17 20.91
CA GLY A 197 6.04 -8.31 21.83
C GLY A 197 7.36 -7.83 21.20
N GLN A 198 8.50 -8.38 21.65
CA GLN A 198 9.84 -8.07 21.12
C GLN A 198 10.52 -9.29 20.46
N VAL A 199 9.80 -10.39 20.32
CA VAL A 199 10.33 -11.65 19.78
C VAL A 199 9.99 -11.75 18.31
N VAL A 200 11.02 -11.88 17.47
CA VAL A 200 10.89 -12.12 16.02
C VAL A 200 11.10 -13.61 15.76
N GLU A 201 10.19 -14.22 15.04
CA GLU A 201 10.32 -15.59 14.51
C GLU A 201 10.28 -15.53 12.99
N ILE A 202 11.11 -16.36 12.35
CA ILE A 202 11.21 -16.43 10.87
C ILE A 202 11.01 -17.87 10.43
N PHE A 203 10.18 -18.08 9.42
CA PHE A 203 9.85 -19.38 8.84
C PHE A 203 10.23 -19.36 7.35
N GLU A 204 11.16 -20.22 6.94
CA GLU A 204 11.58 -20.30 5.53
C GLU A 204 10.47 -20.87 4.64
N ARG A 205 10.35 -20.31 3.42
CA ARG A 205 9.43 -20.74 2.37
C ARG A 205 10.19 -21.07 1.08
N ASP A 206 9.59 -21.95 0.28
CA ASP A 206 10.14 -22.26 -1.05
C ASP A 206 9.81 -21.20 -2.10
N SER A 207 8.67 -20.50 -1.96
CA SER A 207 8.16 -19.49 -2.89
C SER A 207 8.12 -18.10 -2.24
N VAL A 208 8.02 -17.08 -3.06
CA VAL A 208 7.81 -15.69 -2.59
C VAL A 208 6.35 -15.51 -2.19
N GLY A 209 6.10 -15.16 -0.93
CA GLY A 209 4.79 -14.76 -0.45
C GLY A 209 4.53 -13.30 -0.82
N VAL A 210 3.42 -13.03 -1.50
CA VAL A 210 3.09 -11.68 -1.99
C VAL A 210 1.95 -11.01 -1.22
N SER A 211 1.09 -11.79 -0.58
CA SER A 211 0.03 -11.26 0.29
C SER A 211 -0.43 -12.28 1.31
N ILE A 212 -0.91 -11.80 2.48
CA ILE A 212 -1.55 -12.60 3.51
C ILE A 212 -3.05 -12.27 3.52
N ILE A 213 -3.90 -13.30 3.44
CA ILE A 213 -5.35 -13.15 3.51
C ILE A 213 -5.90 -14.26 4.41
N ASN A 214 -6.50 -13.88 5.54
CA ASN A 214 -7.11 -14.81 6.50
C ASN A 214 -6.18 -15.96 6.93
N GLY A 215 -4.90 -15.67 7.19
CA GLY A 215 -3.92 -16.68 7.61
C GLY A 215 -3.36 -17.56 6.48
N SER A 216 -3.80 -17.34 5.25
CA SER A 216 -3.23 -17.96 4.05
C SER A 216 -2.34 -16.98 3.30
N VAL A 217 -1.31 -17.48 2.64
CA VAL A 217 -0.37 -16.70 1.84
C VAL A 217 -0.58 -17.00 0.37
N LEU A 218 -0.84 -15.95 -0.39
CA LEU A 218 -0.76 -15.98 -1.85
C LEU A 218 0.71 -15.87 -2.26
N THR A 219 1.16 -16.76 -3.12
CA THR A 219 2.54 -16.77 -3.63
C THR A 219 2.63 -16.18 -5.04
N ASN A 220 3.84 -15.86 -5.47
CA ASN A 220 4.10 -15.21 -6.75
C ASN A 220 3.77 -16.08 -8.00
N ASP A 221 3.55 -17.38 -7.83
CA ASP A 221 3.06 -18.28 -8.86
C ASP A 221 1.53 -18.44 -8.88
N GLY A 222 0.82 -17.71 -7.99
CA GLY A 222 -0.63 -17.74 -7.87
C GLY A 222 -1.18 -18.87 -6.99
N SER A 223 -0.31 -19.66 -6.33
CA SER A 223 -0.75 -20.69 -5.40
C SER A 223 -1.03 -20.10 -4.00
N TRP A 224 -1.82 -20.86 -3.22
CA TRP A 224 -2.12 -20.56 -1.82
C TRP A 224 -1.47 -21.58 -0.92
N SER A 225 -0.95 -21.13 0.21
CA SER A 225 -0.38 -21.97 1.26
C SER A 225 -0.69 -21.40 2.64
N GLU A 226 -0.60 -22.19 3.67
CA GLU A 226 -0.72 -21.70 5.04
C GLU A 226 0.46 -20.79 5.38
N TRP A 227 0.18 -19.76 6.20
CA TRP A 227 1.22 -18.93 6.77
C TRP A 227 2.07 -19.74 7.76
N GLY A 228 3.38 -19.55 7.73
CA GLY A 228 4.33 -20.28 8.59
C GLY A 228 4.54 -21.74 8.19
N ALA A 229 3.99 -22.19 7.04
CA ALA A 229 4.30 -23.52 6.50
C ALA A 229 5.80 -23.59 6.16
N THR A 230 6.55 -24.30 6.98
CA THR A 230 7.98 -24.50 6.80
C THR A 230 8.27 -25.41 5.62
N ARG A 231 9.43 -25.20 5.00
CA ARG A 231 9.98 -26.07 3.96
C ARG A 231 10.01 -27.52 4.45
N GLN A 232 9.33 -28.42 3.73
CA GLN A 232 9.50 -29.85 3.96
C GLN A 232 10.90 -30.25 3.44
N THR A 233 11.79 -30.55 4.34
CA THR A 233 13.13 -31.07 4.05
C THR A 233 13.07 -32.52 3.58
#